data_8a584672358de611233e9f2f32466f02
#
_entry.id   8a584672358de611233e9f2f32466f02
#
_cell.length_a   1.000
_cell.length_b   1.000
_cell.length_c   1.000
_cell.angle_alpha   90.00
_cell.angle_beta   90.00
_cell.angle_gamma   90.00
#
_symmetry.space_group_name_H-M   'P 1'
#
loop_
_entity.id
_entity.type
_entity.pdbx_description
1 polymer ?
#
loop_
_entity_poly.entity_id
_entity_poly.type
_entity_poly.pdbx_seq_one_letter_code
_entity_poly.pdbx_strand_id
1 'polypeptide(L)' 'MNLMQEDLARAQMRARLGEAQQLRRGHQMALARRLSRKAERAAQQARLALARAL' A
#
# COMPACT_ATOMS: atom_id res chain seq x y z
N MET A 1 26.84 33.41 2.18
CA MET A 1 25.60 32.93 2.58
C MET A 1 24.94 32.06 1.57
N ASN A 2 24.37 31.05 2.02
CA ASN A 2 24.18 29.80 1.30
C ASN A 2 22.70 29.52 1.03
N LEU A 3 22.03 30.44 0.35
CA LEU A 3 20.65 30.27 -0.09
C LEU A 3 20.52 29.03 -0.99
N MET A 4 21.52 28.77 -1.81
CA MET A 4 21.54 27.59 -2.67
C MET A 4 21.61 26.30 -1.85
N GLN A 5 22.39 26.27 -0.78
CA GLN A 5 22.50 25.11 0.10
C GLN A 5 21.20 24.84 0.85
N GLU A 6 20.55 25.90 1.33
CA GLU A 6 19.26 25.79 1.97
C GLU A 6 18.18 25.26 1.01
N ASP A 7 18.17 25.77 -0.21
CA ASP A 7 17.23 25.33 -1.23
C ASP A 7 17.47 23.86 -1.61
N LEU A 8 18.72 23.45 -1.72
CA LEU A 8 19.08 22.07 -1.98
C LEU A 8 18.65 21.16 -0.85
N ALA A 9 18.88 21.56 0.40
CA ALA A 9 18.48 20.78 1.57
C ALA A 9 16.96 20.60 1.62
N ARG A 10 16.20 21.66 1.35
CA ARG A 10 14.75 21.60 1.30
C ARG A 10 14.26 20.70 0.18
N ALA A 11 14.89 20.76 -0.98
CA ALA A 11 14.56 19.90 -2.11
C ALA A 11 14.81 18.43 -1.77
N GLN A 12 15.91 18.12 -1.12
CA GLN A 12 16.22 16.77 -0.69
C GLN A 12 15.23 16.27 0.35
N MET A 13 14.85 17.11 1.30
CA MET A 13 13.83 16.73 2.30
C MET A 13 12.48 16.44 1.65
N ARG A 14 12.07 17.26 0.68
CA ARG A 14 10.83 17.04 -0.06
C ARG A 14 10.88 15.74 -0.85
N ALA A 15 12.00 15.44 -1.48
CA ALA A 15 12.18 14.19 -2.21
C ALA A 15 12.07 12.99 -1.29
N ARG A 16 12.69 13.03 -0.12
CA ARG A 16 12.61 11.95 0.88
C ARG A 16 11.19 11.75 1.39
N LEU A 17 10.49 12.85 1.66
CA LEU A 17 9.09 12.78 2.08
C LEU A 17 8.22 12.17 1.00
N GLY A 18 8.43 12.54 -0.25
CA GLY A 18 7.71 11.97 -1.39
C GLY A 18 7.95 10.48 -1.53
N GLU A 19 9.20 10.04 -1.40
CA GLU A 19 9.55 8.63 -1.43
C GLU A 19 8.88 7.86 -0.29
N ALA A 20 8.92 8.41 0.92
CA ALA A 20 8.29 7.78 2.08
C ALA A 20 6.79 7.65 1.89
N GLN A 21 6.13 8.67 1.34
CA GLN A 21 4.70 8.63 1.05
C GLN A 21 4.36 7.58 0.01
N GLN A 22 5.18 7.47 -1.03
CA GLN A 22 5.00 6.45 -2.07
C GLN A 22 5.16 5.04 -1.51
N LEU A 23 6.15 4.83 -0.64
CA LEU A 23 6.35 3.53 0.01
C LEU A 23 5.16 3.15 0.88
N ARG A 24 4.64 4.10 1.66
CA ARG A 24 3.45 3.86 2.49
C ARG A 24 2.24 3.50 1.64
N ARG A 25 2.03 4.25 0.56
CA ARG A 25 0.92 3.99 -0.36
C ARG A 25 1.04 2.62 -0.99
N GLY A 26 2.22 2.25 -1.46
CA GLY A 26 2.48 0.93 -2.03
C GLY A 26 2.24 -0.18 -1.01
N HIS A 27 2.67 0.02 0.23
CA HIS A 27 2.45 -0.95 1.31
C HIS A 27 0.96 -1.11 1.61
N GLN A 28 0.22 -0.01 1.71
CA GLN A 28 -1.22 -0.04 1.93
C GLN A 28 -1.95 -0.74 0.80
N MET A 29 -1.55 -0.51 -0.45
CA MET A 29 -2.14 -1.18 -1.59
C MET A 29 -1.86 -2.68 -1.57
N ALA A 30 -0.64 -3.08 -1.21
CA ALA A 30 -0.29 -4.49 -1.09
C ALA A 30 -1.11 -5.18 -0.01
N LEU A 31 -1.31 -4.54 1.14
CA LEU A 31 -2.17 -5.07 2.20
C LEU A 31 -3.60 -5.19 1.74
N ALA A 32 -4.13 -4.17 1.07
CA ALA A 32 -5.50 -4.20 0.55
C ALA A 32 -5.70 -5.35 -0.44
N ARG A 33 -4.73 -5.60 -1.31
CA ARG A 33 -4.79 -6.73 -2.25
C ARG A 33 -4.78 -8.07 -1.53
N ARG A 34 -3.97 -8.21 -0.49
CA ARG A 34 -3.95 -9.45 0.32
C ARG A 34 -5.30 -9.71 0.98
N LEU A 35 -5.88 -8.67 1.57
CA LEU A 35 -7.19 -8.78 2.22
C LEU A 35 -8.27 -9.15 1.21
N SER A 36 -8.28 -8.53 0.05
CA SER A 36 -9.22 -8.86 -1.03
C SER A 36 -9.10 -10.31 -1.45
N ARG A 37 -7.89 -10.81 -1.66
CA ARG A 37 -7.66 -12.20 -2.05
C ARG A 37 -8.11 -13.16 -0.96
N LYS A 38 -7.85 -12.83 0.30
CA LYS A 38 -8.29 -13.64 1.43
C LYS A 38 -9.82 -13.69 1.51
N ALA A 39 -10.48 -12.55 1.32
CA ALA A 39 -11.93 -12.47 1.31
C ALA A 39 -12.53 -13.27 0.15
N GLU A 40 -11.94 -13.20 -1.03
CA GLU A 40 -12.36 -13.98 -2.20
C GLU A 40 -12.25 -15.48 -1.94
N ARG A 41 -11.15 -15.93 -1.35
CA ARG A 41 -10.95 -17.35 -1.00
C ARG A 41 -11.99 -17.80 0.01
N ALA A 42 -12.25 -16.99 1.03
CA ALA A 42 -13.24 -17.32 2.05
C ALA A 42 -14.64 -17.42 1.43
N ALA A 43 -14.99 -16.50 0.54
CA ALA A 43 -16.27 -16.54 -0.17
C ALA A 43 -16.38 -17.78 -1.06
N GLN A 44 -15.30 -18.14 -1.74
CA GLN A 44 -15.24 -19.34 -2.57
C GLN A 44 -15.48 -20.61 -1.73
N GLN A 45 -14.80 -20.70 -0.61
CA GLN A 45 -14.93 -21.86 0.30
C GLN A 45 -16.34 -21.93 0.88
N ALA A 46 -16.94 -20.79 1.22
CA ALA A 46 -18.31 -20.76 1.72
C ALA A 46 -19.31 -21.26 0.68
N ARG A 47 -19.15 -20.86 -0.59
CA ARG A 47 -19.98 -21.34 -1.70
C ARG A 47 -19.85 -22.84 -1.90
N LEU A 48 -18.63 -23.35 -1.83
CA LEU A 48 -18.38 -24.78 -1.97
C LEU A 48 -19.00 -25.57 -0.81
N ALA A 49 -18.91 -25.05 0.41
CA ALA A 49 -19.49 -25.68 1.58
C ALA A 49 -21.02 -25.71 1.47
N LEU A 50 -21.64 -24.63 1.01
CA LEU A 50 -23.08 -24.58 0.78
C LEU A 50 -23.50 -25.59 -0.30
N ALA A 51 -22.76 -25.66 -1.38
CA ALA A 51 -23.05 -26.61 -2.47
C ALA A 51 -22.96 -28.06 -1.97
N ARG A 52 -22.03 -28.36 -1.08
CA ARG A 52 -21.90 -29.73 -0.51
C ARG A 52 -23.03 -30.05 0.46
N ALA A 53 -23.54 -29.04 1.14
CA ALA A 53 -24.63 -29.22 2.11
C ALA A 53 -25.98 -29.47 1.45
N LEU A 54 -26.10 -29.03 0.20
CA LEU A 54 -27.31 -29.26 -0.57
C LEU A 54 -27.25 -30.61 -1.30
#